data_d95d71ac787eb527469f8bdfbc5f9c14
#
_entry.id   d95d71ac787eb527469f8bdfbc5f9c14
#
_cell.length_a   1.000
_cell.length_b   1.000
_cell.length_c   1.000
_cell.angle_alpha   90.00
_cell.angle_beta   90.00
_cell.angle_gamma   90.00
#
_symmetry.space_group_name_H-M   'P 1'
#
loop_
_entity.id
_entity.type
_entity.pdbx_description
1 polymer ?
#
loop_
_entity_poly.entity_id
_entity_poly.type
_entity_poly.pdbx_seq_one_letter_code
_entity_poly.pdbx_strand_id
1 'polypeptide(L)'
;MEVWTLKSLRWKIAIIIVGFILVTGTVLGGVNYFSARSILEDEIYNRQTQVALLLVQGIEDKLTQYQRILATMAEVAEIEAMDWDTAAPYLEEKILALKDFEIFYLVFPDNEFIGTEGNSGNLGDRAYIQETWSRQKGIISEPIISKATNVPVVAITAPIRDAEGTMIGILGGTLTLDFLTEMALDIAEGQAGYPYIIDDSGLVIAHPDASIRFQANFLNTEADYVTPELAAMTQQMVAGEQGLATYSLEGEEYLCSFAPMPLTG
;
A
#
# COMPACT_ATOMS: atom_id res chain seq x y z
N MET A 1 8.84 -15.49 71.36
CA MET A 1 9.43 -14.67 70.23
C MET A 1 10.90 -14.46 70.59
N GLU A 2 11.81 -15.31 70.08
CA GLU A 2 13.25 -15.14 70.30
C GLU A 2 13.76 -14.03 69.31
N VAL A 3 14.20 -12.95 69.97
CA VAL A 3 14.86 -11.83 69.22
C VAL A 3 16.30 -12.32 68.96
N TRP A 4 16.60 -12.58 67.69
CA TRP A 4 17.95 -12.91 67.23
C TRP A 4 18.87 -11.70 67.42
N THR A 5 19.55 -11.65 68.56
CA THR A 5 20.60 -10.67 68.83
C THR A 5 21.86 -11.09 68.10
N LEU A 6 22.19 -10.45 67.04
CA LEU A 6 23.47 -10.59 66.33
C LEU A 6 24.63 -10.18 67.25
N LYS A 7 25.34 -11.16 67.81
CA LYS A 7 26.32 -10.99 68.90
C LYS A 7 27.67 -10.39 68.48
N SER A 8 27.93 -10.11 67.16
CA SER A 8 29.21 -9.49 66.77
C SER A 8 29.04 -8.38 65.74
N LEU A 9 29.82 -7.32 65.85
CA LEU A 9 29.85 -6.16 64.89
C LEU A 9 30.13 -6.63 63.47
N ARG A 10 30.97 -7.67 63.32
CA ARG A 10 31.31 -8.25 61.98
C ARG A 10 30.10 -8.76 61.25
N TRP A 11 29.13 -9.43 61.86
CA TRP A 11 27.92 -9.93 61.28
C TRP A 11 26.96 -8.80 60.87
N LYS A 12 26.90 -7.74 61.69
CA LYS A 12 26.07 -6.56 61.33
C LYS A 12 26.60 -5.86 60.09
N ILE A 13 27.93 -5.66 59.98
CA ILE A 13 28.57 -5.07 58.80
C ILE A 13 28.36 -5.98 57.57
N ALA A 14 28.54 -7.29 57.70
CA ALA A 14 28.34 -8.22 56.60
C ALA A 14 26.91 -8.17 56.05
N ILE A 15 25.88 -8.13 56.90
CA ILE A 15 24.47 -8.01 56.47
C ILE A 15 24.20 -6.68 55.77
N ILE A 16 24.76 -5.57 56.26
CA ILE A 16 24.62 -4.26 55.62
C ILE A 16 25.26 -4.27 54.23
N ILE A 17 26.45 -4.84 54.07
CA ILE A 17 27.14 -4.92 52.79
C ILE A 17 26.36 -5.82 51.82
N VAL A 18 25.89 -6.98 52.23
CA VAL A 18 25.07 -7.87 51.40
C VAL A 18 23.77 -7.20 51.02
N GLY A 19 23.09 -6.55 51.98
CA GLY A 19 21.88 -5.80 51.71
C GLY A 19 22.10 -4.68 50.68
N PHE A 20 23.20 -3.92 50.81
CA PHE A 20 23.56 -2.87 49.84
C PHE A 20 23.85 -3.43 48.44
N ILE A 21 24.60 -4.55 48.37
CA ILE A 21 24.87 -5.22 47.07
C ILE A 21 23.56 -5.71 46.42
N LEU A 22 22.65 -6.30 47.20
CA LEU A 22 21.37 -6.77 46.68
C LEU A 22 20.50 -5.61 46.19
N VAL A 23 20.41 -4.55 46.98
CA VAL A 23 19.62 -3.36 46.58
C VAL A 23 20.20 -2.70 45.31
N THR A 24 21.53 -2.46 45.28
CA THR A 24 22.18 -1.89 44.09
C THR A 24 22.10 -2.81 42.88
N GLY A 25 22.26 -4.13 43.06
CA GLY A 25 22.10 -5.10 41.99
C GLY A 25 20.66 -5.14 41.43
N THR A 26 19.65 -5.09 42.29
CA THR A 26 18.25 -5.06 41.89
C THR A 26 17.88 -3.74 41.15
N VAL A 27 18.35 -2.60 41.68
CA VAL A 27 18.11 -1.30 41.06
C VAL A 27 18.79 -1.22 39.69
N LEU A 28 20.08 -1.58 39.61
CA LEU A 28 20.81 -1.57 38.33
C LEU A 28 20.24 -2.57 37.33
N GLY A 29 19.86 -3.77 37.78
CA GLY A 29 19.21 -4.78 36.96
C GLY A 29 17.84 -4.30 36.42
N GLY A 30 17.05 -3.67 37.30
CA GLY A 30 15.76 -3.08 36.93
C GLY A 30 15.92 -1.96 35.89
N VAL A 31 16.81 -0.99 36.13
CA VAL A 31 17.07 0.11 35.19
C VAL A 31 17.54 -0.44 33.84
N ASN A 32 18.50 -1.37 33.83
CA ASN A 32 18.97 -1.97 32.59
C ASN A 32 17.88 -2.74 31.85
N TYR A 33 17.04 -3.48 32.56
CA TYR A 33 15.91 -4.21 31.96
C TYR A 33 14.91 -3.26 31.29
N PHE A 34 14.47 -2.21 32.00
CA PHE A 34 13.52 -1.24 31.44
C PHE A 34 14.13 -0.43 30.30
N SER A 35 15.42 -0.04 30.40
CA SER A 35 16.10 0.67 29.30
C SER A 35 16.29 -0.23 28.08
N ALA A 36 16.69 -1.47 28.25
CA ALA A 36 16.85 -2.41 27.15
C ALA A 36 15.52 -2.71 26.46
N ARG A 37 14.44 -2.84 27.23
CA ARG A 37 13.09 -3.05 26.70
C ARG A 37 12.63 -1.85 25.89
N SER A 38 12.77 -0.63 26.40
CA SER A 38 12.40 0.60 25.67
C SER A 38 13.19 0.76 24.37
N ILE A 39 14.51 0.51 24.39
CA ILE A 39 15.34 0.57 23.19
C ILE A 39 14.90 -0.46 22.14
N LEU A 40 14.54 -1.68 22.55
CA LEU A 40 14.05 -2.71 21.64
C LEU A 40 12.68 -2.35 21.06
N GLU A 41 11.77 -1.82 21.88
CA GLU A 41 10.46 -1.36 21.41
C GLU A 41 10.61 -0.22 20.38
N ASP A 42 11.48 0.76 20.66
CA ASP A 42 11.77 1.87 19.73
C ASP A 42 12.44 1.38 18.42
N GLU A 43 13.35 0.41 18.52
CA GLU A 43 14.02 -0.17 17.34
C GLU A 43 13.02 -0.94 16.45
N ILE A 44 12.14 -1.74 17.06
CA ILE A 44 11.07 -2.46 16.35
C ILE A 44 10.14 -1.45 15.68
N TYR A 45 9.70 -0.41 16.41
CA TYR A 45 8.83 0.64 15.86
C TYR A 45 9.44 1.30 14.63
N ASN A 46 10.68 1.78 14.76
CA ASN A 46 11.38 2.46 13.67
C ASN A 46 11.58 1.55 12.46
N ARG A 47 11.98 0.31 12.70
CA ARG A 47 12.22 -0.66 11.63
C ARG A 47 10.95 -1.01 10.88
N GLN A 48 9.85 -1.28 11.58
CA GLN A 48 8.57 -1.65 10.96
C GLN A 48 7.98 -0.47 10.18
N THR A 49 8.01 0.74 10.72
CA THR A 49 7.55 1.94 10.00
C THR A 49 8.37 2.18 8.73
N GLN A 50 9.68 1.97 8.76
CA GLN A 50 10.51 2.06 7.55
C GLN A 50 10.14 1.01 6.50
N VAL A 51 9.78 -0.22 6.90
CA VAL A 51 9.32 -1.25 5.97
C VAL A 51 8.04 -0.80 5.26
N ALA A 52 7.05 -0.28 5.98
CA ALA A 52 5.82 0.23 5.37
C ALA A 52 6.10 1.34 4.35
N LEU A 53 6.96 2.31 4.70
CA LEU A 53 7.36 3.39 3.79
C LEU A 53 8.09 2.87 2.54
N LEU A 54 8.98 1.90 2.69
CA LEU A 54 9.70 1.29 1.55
C LEU A 54 8.73 0.54 0.62
N LEU A 55 7.72 -0.14 1.17
CA LEU A 55 6.67 -0.80 0.39
C LEU A 55 5.86 0.22 -0.41
N VAL A 56 5.38 1.27 0.23
CA VAL A 56 4.67 2.37 -0.45
C VAL A 56 5.51 2.96 -1.56
N GLN A 57 6.76 3.34 -1.27
CA GLN A 57 7.66 3.92 -2.26
C GLN A 57 7.93 2.97 -3.44
N GLY A 58 8.13 1.67 -3.16
CA GLY A 58 8.34 0.67 -4.21
C GLY A 58 7.14 0.52 -5.14
N ILE A 59 5.91 0.55 -4.60
CA ILE A 59 4.68 0.51 -5.39
C ILE A 59 4.53 1.79 -6.23
N GLU A 60 4.72 2.97 -5.63
CA GLU A 60 4.66 4.27 -6.33
C GLU A 60 5.67 4.37 -7.46
N ASP A 61 6.91 3.97 -7.22
CA ASP A 61 7.98 3.96 -8.25
C ASP A 61 7.59 3.06 -9.42
N LYS A 62 7.03 1.89 -9.14
CA LYS A 62 6.60 0.94 -10.17
C LYS A 62 5.43 1.48 -10.99
N LEU A 63 4.41 2.03 -10.35
CA LEU A 63 3.27 2.64 -11.05
C LEU A 63 3.68 3.86 -11.88
N THR A 64 4.59 4.69 -11.35
CA THR A 64 5.20 5.79 -12.09
C THR A 64 6.00 5.29 -13.31
N GLN A 65 6.68 4.16 -13.19
CA GLN A 65 7.35 3.53 -14.32
C GLN A 65 6.36 3.13 -15.42
N TYR A 66 5.23 2.51 -15.06
CA TYR A 66 4.18 2.18 -16.04
C TYR A 66 3.57 3.41 -16.69
N GLN A 67 3.36 4.48 -15.94
CA GLN A 67 2.89 5.75 -16.50
C GLN A 67 3.87 6.32 -17.52
N ARG A 68 5.18 6.25 -17.27
CA ARG A 68 6.21 6.67 -18.26
C ARG A 68 6.22 5.78 -19.49
N ILE A 69 5.99 4.47 -19.34
CA ILE A 69 5.86 3.56 -20.48
C ILE A 69 4.66 3.98 -21.35
N LEU A 70 3.49 4.21 -20.75
CA LEU A 70 2.32 4.69 -21.49
C LEU A 70 2.59 6.05 -22.16
N ALA A 71 3.24 6.98 -21.46
CA ALA A 71 3.60 8.28 -22.04
C ALA A 71 4.48 8.12 -23.28
N THR A 72 5.49 7.23 -23.24
CA THR A 72 6.32 6.94 -24.40
C THR A 72 5.54 6.26 -25.52
N MET A 73 4.62 5.36 -25.19
CA MET A 73 3.74 4.71 -26.19
C MET A 73 2.78 5.72 -26.84
N ALA A 74 2.32 6.73 -26.10
CA ALA A 74 1.43 7.76 -26.61
C ALA A 74 2.09 8.69 -27.66
N GLU A 75 3.43 8.71 -27.73
CA GLU A 75 4.23 9.51 -28.67
C GLU A 75 4.60 8.77 -29.97
N VAL A 76 4.10 7.54 -30.18
CA VAL A 76 4.38 6.83 -31.43
C VAL A 76 3.34 7.17 -32.50
N ALA A 77 3.76 7.19 -33.75
CA ALA A 77 2.94 7.62 -34.87
C ALA A 77 1.64 6.81 -35.02
N GLU A 78 1.67 5.52 -34.69
CA GLU A 78 0.50 4.64 -34.73
C GLU A 78 -0.58 5.04 -33.72
N ILE A 79 -0.19 5.62 -32.58
CA ILE A 79 -1.09 6.10 -31.53
C ILE A 79 -1.50 7.54 -31.79
N GLU A 80 -0.57 8.41 -32.24
CA GLU A 80 -0.86 9.80 -32.61
C GLU A 80 -1.87 9.91 -33.74
N ALA A 81 -1.96 8.90 -34.63
CA ALA A 81 -2.94 8.86 -35.71
C ALA A 81 -4.40 8.88 -35.21
N MET A 82 -4.64 8.52 -33.92
CA MET A 82 -5.98 8.42 -33.34
C MET A 82 -6.96 7.59 -34.21
N ASP A 83 -6.42 6.58 -34.88
CA ASP A 83 -7.14 5.61 -35.68
C ASP A 83 -6.92 4.20 -35.11
N TRP A 84 -8.01 3.53 -34.73
CA TRP A 84 -7.93 2.24 -34.06
C TRP A 84 -7.30 1.16 -34.96
N ASP A 85 -7.64 1.13 -36.25
CA ASP A 85 -7.11 0.11 -37.17
C ASP A 85 -5.58 0.20 -37.30
N THR A 86 -5.04 1.41 -37.16
CA THR A 86 -3.58 1.67 -37.14
C THR A 86 -2.95 1.36 -35.78
N ALA A 87 -3.62 1.71 -34.71
CA ALA A 87 -3.10 1.55 -33.34
C ALA A 87 -3.17 0.11 -32.81
N ALA A 88 -4.23 -0.65 -33.18
CA ALA A 88 -4.51 -1.97 -32.63
C ALA A 88 -3.34 -2.96 -32.78
N PRO A 89 -2.69 -3.14 -33.96
CA PRO A 89 -1.58 -4.07 -34.09
C PRO A 89 -0.39 -3.74 -33.16
N TYR A 90 -0.11 -2.45 -32.97
CA TYR A 90 0.93 -1.99 -32.05
C TYR A 90 0.56 -2.31 -30.59
N LEU A 91 -0.67 -2.00 -30.17
CA LEU A 91 -1.15 -2.23 -28.80
C LEU A 91 -1.25 -3.73 -28.48
N GLU A 92 -1.67 -4.56 -29.45
CA GLU A 92 -1.70 -6.02 -29.32
C GLU A 92 -0.29 -6.62 -29.19
N GLU A 93 0.71 -6.09 -29.87
CA GLU A 93 2.10 -6.47 -29.65
C GLU A 93 2.56 -6.07 -28.23
N LYS A 94 2.24 -4.85 -27.80
CA LYS A 94 2.66 -4.35 -26.50
C LYS A 94 2.01 -5.07 -25.32
N ILE A 95 0.74 -5.49 -25.42
CA ILE A 95 0.09 -6.25 -24.34
C ILE A 95 0.76 -7.62 -24.14
N LEU A 96 1.27 -8.24 -25.19
CA LEU A 96 2.02 -9.49 -25.10
C LEU A 96 3.41 -9.31 -24.44
N ALA A 97 4.01 -8.13 -24.62
CA ALA A 97 5.32 -7.80 -24.05
C ALA A 97 5.22 -7.28 -22.61
N LEU A 98 4.18 -6.52 -22.31
CA LEU A 98 3.93 -5.87 -21.02
C LEU A 98 2.79 -6.62 -20.29
N LYS A 99 3.07 -7.85 -19.89
CA LYS A 99 2.10 -8.80 -19.32
C LYS A 99 1.42 -8.35 -18.01
N ASP A 100 1.96 -7.32 -17.40
CA ASP A 100 1.40 -6.72 -16.19
C ASP A 100 0.11 -5.93 -16.49
N PHE A 101 -0.03 -5.44 -17.72
CA PHE A 101 -1.26 -4.78 -18.17
C PHE A 101 -2.32 -5.81 -18.58
N GLU A 102 -3.55 -5.56 -18.19
CA GLU A 102 -4.72 -6.33 -18.58
C GLU A 102 -5.16 -5.97 -19.99
N ILE A 103 -5.37 -4.66 -20.25
CA ILE A 103 -5.73 -4.10 -21.56
C ILE A 103 -5.01 -2.78 -21.80
N PHE A 104 -4.84 -2.44 -23.10
CA PHE A 104 -4.61 -1.08 -23.56
C PHE A 104 -5.83 -0.58 -24.30
N TYR A 105 -6.09 0.72 -24.26
CA TYR A 105 -7.24 1.33 -24.95
C TYR A 105 -6.94 2.77 -25.37
N LEU A 106 -7.57 3.20 -26.47
CA LEU A 106 -7.63 4.60 -26.89
C LEU A 106 -8.93 5.23 -26.43
N VAL A 107 -8.86 6.47 -25.94
CA VAL A 107 -10.03 7.29 -25.64
C VAL A 107 -10.05 8.49 -26.58
N PHE A 108 -11.12 8.65 -27.32
CA PHE A 108 -11.36 9.71 -28.28
C PHE A 108 -11.89 10.99 -27.60
N PRO A 109 -11.91 12.15 -28.28
CA PRO A 109 -12.36 13.42 -27.68
C PRO A 109 -13.81 13.43 -27.18
N ASP A 110 -14.67 12.53 -27.69
CA ASP A 110 -16.05 12.31 -27.22
C ASP A 110 -16.16 11.36 -26.04
N ASN A 111 -14.99 10.91 -25.49
CA ASN A 111 -14.82 9.93 -24.44
C ASN A 111 -15.26 8.50 -24.82
N GLU A 112 -15.53 8.21 -26.07
CA GLU A 112 -15.63 6.83 -26.54
C GLU A 112 -14.26 6.16 -26.43
N PHE A 113 -14.23 4.88 -26.08
CA PHE A 113 -12.98 4.11 -26.01
C PHE A 113 -13.09 2.83 -26.82
N ILE A 114 -11.94 2.37 -27.31
CA ILE A 114 -11.75 1.05 -27.92
C ILE A 114 -10.50 0.43 -27.31
N GLY A 115 -10.60 -0.82 -26.88
CA GLY A 115 -9.53 -1.56 -26.20
C GLY A 115 -9.07 -2.80 -26.97
N THR A 116 -7.90 -3.32 -26.58
CA THR A 116 -7.21 -4.46 -27.24
C THR A 116 -8.01 -5.76 -27.24
N GLU A 117 -9.00 -5.92 -26.40
CA GLU A 117 -9.90 -7.09 -26.40
C GLU A 117 -11.19 -6.88 -27.20
N GLY A 118 -11.24 -5.81 -28.02
CA GLY A 118 -12.41 -5.43 -28.78
C GLY A 118 -13.52 -4.81 -27.95
N ASN A 119 -13.25 -4.51 -26.68
CA ASN A 119 -14.17 -3.81 -25.80
C ASN A 119 -14.27 -2.33 -26.22
N SER A 120 -15.48 -1.79 -26.18
CA SER A 120 -15.73 -0.38 -26.49
C SER A 120 -16.85 0.18 -25.61
N GLY A 121 -16.95 1.50 -25.54
CA GLY A 121 -17.97 2.20 -24.77
C GLY A 121 -17.55 3.62 -24.44
N ASN A 122 -18.17 4.23 -23.44
CA ASN A 122 -17.90 5.60 -23.05
C ASN A 122 -17.34 5.67 -21.61
N LEU A 123 -16.26 6.44 -21.42
CA LEU A 123 -15.57 6.65 -20.15
C LEU A 123 -15.73 8.08 -19.61
N GLY A 124 -16.61 8.90 -20.19
CA GLY A 124 -16.80 10.29 -19.80
C GLY A 124 -17.28 10.52 -18.36
N ASP A 125 -17.83 9.49 -17.71
CA ASP A 125 -18.23 9.49 -16.30
C ASP A 125 -17.08 9.12 -15.34
N ARG A 126 -15.91 8.75 -15.85
CA ARG A 126 -14.76 8.34 -15.05
C ARG A 126 -13.91 9.54 -14.63
N ALA A 127 -13.70 9.71 -13.34
CA ALA A 127 -12.94 10.84 -12.79
C ALA A 127 -11.53 10.94 -13.39
N TYR A 128 -10.80 9.81 -13.48
CA TYR A 128 -9.45 9.79 -14.04
C TYR A 128 -9.35 10.22 -15.50
N ILE A 129 -10.41 9.99 -16.32
CA ILE A 129 -10.50 10.50 -17.70
C ILE A 129 -10.71 12.01 -17.70
N GLN A 130 -11.68 12.49 -16.91
CA GLN A 130 -11.93 13.92 -16.75
C GLN A 130 -10.70 14.67 -16.25
N GLU A 131 -9.99 14.10 -15.30
CA GLU A 131 -8.74 14.65 -14.78
C GLU A 131 -7.62 14.66 -15.83
N THR A 132 -7.48 13.60 -16.62
CA THR A 132 -6.49 13.55 -17.70
C THR A 132 -6.75 14.67 -18.71
N TRP A 133 -8.01 14.88 -19.14
CA TRP A 133 -8.39 15.98 -20.01
C TRP A 133 -8.13 17.35 -19.39
N SER A 134 -8.56 17.57 -18.15
CA SER A 134 -8.47 18.87 -17.50
C SER A 134 -7.04 19.28 -17.14
N ARG A 135 -6.25 18.32 -16.66
CA ARG A 135 -4.86 18.55 -16.25
C ARG A 135 -3.87 18.40 -17.41
N GLN A 136 -4.31 17.84 -18.55
CA GLN A 136 -3.49 17.54 -19.72
C GLN A 136 -2.21 16.74 -19.39
N LYS A 137 -2.29 15.85 -18.40
CA LYS A 137 -1.22 14.96 -17.95
C LYS A 137 -1.75 13.57 -17.68
N GLY A 138 -0.86 12.57 -17.64
CA GLY A 138 -1.23 11.22 -17.26
C GLY A 138 -1.69 11.17 -15.80
N ILE A 139 -2.68 10.33 -15.54
CA ILE A 139 -3.28 10.09 -14.22
C ILE A 139 -3.18 8.60 -13.90
N ILE A 140 -2.93 8.27 -12.65
CA ILE A 140 -3.11 6.94 -12.07
C ILE A 140 -4.41 7.00 -11.28
N SER A 141 -5.38 6.14 -11.60
CA SER A 141 -6.68 6.17 -10.92
C SER A 141 -6.61 5.56 -9.53
N GLU A 142 -7.56 5.91 -8.69
CA GLU A 142 -7.94 5.03 -7.58
C GLU A 142 -8.40 3.66 -8.11
N PRO A 143 -8.48 2.63 -7.24
CA PRO A 143 -9.07 1.35 -7.61
C PRO A 143 -10.50 1.52 -8.12
N ILE A 144 -10.77 0.94 -9.27
CA ILE A 144 -12.08 1.00 -9.94
C ILE A 144 -12.47 -0.36 -10.50
N ILE A 145 -13.76 -0.54 -10.78
CA ILE A 145 -14.21 -1.67 -11.61
C ILE A 145 -14.08 -1.27 -13.09
N SER A 146 -13.31 -2.05 -13.83
CA SER A 146 -13.12 -1.86 -15.29
C SER A 146 -14.46 -1.97 -16.02
N LYS A 147 -14.76 -1.02 -16.90
CA LYS A 147 -15.94 -1.13 -17.79
C LYS A 147 -15.72 -2.13 -18.92
N ALA A 148 -14.47 -2.39 -19.26
CA ALA A 148 -14.13 -3.33 -20.31
C ALA A 148 -14.24 -4.79 -19.86
N THR A 149 -13.69 -5.12 -18.69
CA THR A 149 -13.49 -6.50 -18.22
C THR A 149 -14.31 -6.86 -16.99
N ASN A 150 -14.91 -5.85 -16.33
CA ASN A 150 -15.68 -5.97 -15.09
C ASN A 150 -14.86 -6.56 -13.91
N VAL A 151 -13.53 -6.38 -13.93
CA VAL A 151 -12.64 -6.73 -12.83
C VAL A 151 -12.11 -5.48 -12.13
N PRO A 152 -11.68 -5.58 -10.87
CA PRO A 152 -11.06 -4.47 -10.15
C PRO A 152 -9.67 -4.16 -10.71
N VAL A 153 -9.42 -2.90 -11.04
CA VAL A 153 -8.19 -2.42 -11.68
C VAL A 153 -7.76 -1.05 -11.16
N VAL A 154 -6.49 -0.73 -11.39
CA VAL A 154 -6.00 0.65 -11.44
C VAL A 154 -5.79 1.02 -12.90
N ALA A 155 -6.39 2.11 -13.34
CA ALA A 155 -6.19 2.65 -14.68
C ALA A 155 -5.04 3.66 -14.68
N ILE A 156 -4.19 3.56 -15.68
CA ILE A 156 -3.10 4.51 -15.93
C ILE A 156 -3.36 5.16 -17.28
N THR A 157 -3.22 6.48 -17.37
CA THR A 157 -3.45 7.24 -18.60
C THR A 157 -2.23 8.03 -19.02
N ALA A 158 -2.14 8.31 -20.31
CA ALA A 158 -1.22 9.24 -20.92
C ALA A 158 -1.94 10.08 -21.98
N PRO A 159 -1.75 11.41 -22.02
CA PRO A 159 -2.31 12.24 -23.06
C PRO A 159 -1.63 11.97 -24.40
N ILE A 160 -2.42 11.83 -25.47
CA ILE A 160 -1.94 11.76 -26.85
C ILE A 160 -1.99 13.17 -27.41
N ARG A 161 -0.90 13.60 -28.08
CA ARG A 161 -0.78 14.95 -28.64
C ARG A 161 -0.47 14.90 -30.11
N ASP A 162 -0.97 15.91 -30.84
CA ASP A 162 -0.59 16.14 -32.22
C ASP A 162 0.81 16.83 -32.32
N ALA A 163 1.26 17.04 -33.57
CA ALA A 163 2.55 17.67 -33.84
C ALA A 163 2.64 19.13 -33.33
N GLU A 164 1.52 19.78 -33.11
CA GLU A 164 1.39 21.13 -32.54
C GLU A 164 1.36 21.12 -31.01
N GLY A 165 1.34 19.91 -30.37
CA GLY A 165 1.30 19.71 -28.91
C GLY A 165 -0.11 19.76 -28.31
N THR A 166 -1.16 19.85 -29.16
CA THR A 166 -2.55 19.83 -28.70
C THR A 166 -2.95 18.42 -28.30
N MET A 167 -3.62 18.28 -27.16
CA MET A 167 -4.13 16.99 -26.73
C MET A 167 -5.33 16.57 -27.60
N ILE A 168 -5.18 15.42 -28.27
CA ILE A 168 -6.17 14.88 -29.23
C ILE A 168 -6.82 13.58 -28.73
N GLY A 169 -6.29 12.96 -27.70
CA GLY A 169 -6.82 11.71 -27.15
C GLY A 169 -6.10 11.29 -25.87
N ILE A 170 -6.47 10.11 -25.37
CA ILE A 170 -5.85 9.48 -24.24
C ILE A 170 -5.48 8.05 -24.58
N LEU A 171 -4.24 7.66 -24.33
CA LEU A 171 -3.85 6.26 -24.22
C LEU A 171 -4.05 5.81 -22.79
N GLY A 172 -4.79 4.73 -22.56
CA GLY A 172 -4.98 4.13 -21.26
C GLY A 172 -4.49 2.69 -21.21
N GLY A 173 -4.15 2.25 -20.02
CA GLY A 173 -3.89 0.85 -19.70
C GLY A 173 -4.38 0.52 -18.31
N THR A 174 -4.80 -0.71 -18.06
CA THR A 174 -5.26 -1.17 -16.75
C THR A 174 -4.32 -2.23 -16.18
N LEU A 175 -4.06 -2.13 -14.88
CA LEU A 175 -3.40 -3.14 -14.06
C LEU A 175 -4.43 -3.76 -13.13
N THR A 176 -4.49 -5.08 -13.04
CA THR A 176 -5.40 -5.75 -12.09
C THR A 176 -4.94 -5.54 -10.65
N LEU A 177 -5.88 -5.53 -9.70
CA LEU A 177 -5.50 -5.45 -8.28
C LEU A 177 -4.86 -6.77 -7.77
N ASP A 178 -5.05 -7.88 -8.47
CA ASP A 178 -4.28 -9.09 -8.24
C ASP A 178 -2.80 -8.86 -8.50
N PHE A 179 -2.47 -8.19 -9.62
CA PHE A 179 -1.11 -7.80 -9.92
C PHE A 179 -0.51 -6.86 -8.86
N LEU A 180 -1.28 -5.87 -8.36
CA LEU A 180 -0.81 -5.03 -7.25
C LEU A 180 -0.53 -5.82 -5.98
N THR A 181 -1.35 -6.84 -5.69
CA THR A 181 -1.11 -7.73 -4.56
C THR A 181 0.20 -8.51 -4.73
N GLU A 182 0.42 -9.11 -5.89
CA GLU A 182 1.66 -9.84 -6.20
C GLU A 182 2.89 -8.92 -6.09
N MET A 183 2.80 -7.72 -6.66
CA MET A 183 3.85 -6.72 -6.57
C MET A 183 4.18 -6.32 -5.12
N ALA A 184 3.16 -6.11 -4.29
CA ALA A 184 3.36 -5.79 -2.88
C ALA A 184 4.02 -6.94 -2.13
N LEU A 185 3.64 -8.18 -2.41
CA LEU A 185 4.25 -9.39 -1.85
C LEU A 185 5.71 -9.57 -2.28
N ASP A 186 6.02 -9.32 -3.54
CA ASP A 186 7.39 -9.39 -4.07
C ASP A 186 8.30 -8.36 -3.38
N ILE A 187 7.83 -7.12 -3.19
CA ILE A 187 8.59 -6.08 -2.48
C ILE A 187 8.79 -6.47 -1.00
N ALA A 188 7.80 -7.15 -0.41
CA ALA A 188 7.85 -7.61 0.97
C ALA A 188 8.65 -8.91 1.15
N GLU A 189 9.21 -9.50 0.10
CA GLU A 189 9.92 -10.77 0.19
C GLU A 189 11.06 -10.70 1.23
N GLY A 190 11.08 -11.69 2.12
CA GLY A 190 12.05 -11.76 3.22
C GLY A 190 11.70 -10.92 4.45
N GLN A 191 10.59 -10.20 4.46
CA GLN A 191 10.05 -9.52 5.65
C GLN A 191 9.17 -10.48 6.46
N ALA A 192 8.98 -10.16 7.75
CA ALA A 192 8.02 -10.87 8.58
C ALA A 192 6.59 -10.36 8.31
N GLY A 193 5.64 -11.28 8.12
CA GLY A 193 4.25 -10.92 7.82
C GLY A 193 3.98 -10.73 6.33
N TYR A 194 2.91 -10.02 6.02
CA TYR A 194 2.47 -9.74 4.65
C TYR A 194 1.89 -8.33 4.55
N PRO A 195 2.06 -7.66 3.39
CA PRO A 195 1.41 -6.39 3.13
C PRO A 195 -0.06 -6.58 2.74
N TYR A 196 -0.87 -5.56 3.02
CA TYR A 196 -2.20 -5.38 2.46
C TYR A 196 -2.44 -3.90 2.18
N ILE A 197 -3.38 -3.60 1.29
CA ILE A 197 -3.75 -2.23 0.92
C ILE A 197 -5.25 -2.07 1.16
N ILE A 198 -5.63 -0.95 1.72
CA ILE A 198 -7.02 -0.52 1.85
C ILE A 198 -7.24 0.77 1.06
N ASP A 199 -8.48 1.01 0.63
CA ASP A 199 -8.90 2.29 0.08
C ASP A 199 -9.34 3.28 1.19
N ASP A 200 -9.74 4.47 0.79
CA ASP A 200 -10.22 5.54 1.68
C ASP A 200 -11.53 5.22 2.42
N SER A 201 -12.26 4.19 1.97
CA SER A 201 -13.44 3.68 2.66
C SER A 201 -13.13 2.59 3.69
N GLY A 202 -11.86 2.14 3.80
CA GLY A 202 -11.42 1.03 4.63
C GLY A 202 -11.65 -0.34 4.00
N LEU A 203 -12.05 -0.40 2.71
CA LEU A 203 -12.19 -1.65 1.95
C LEU A 203 -10.81 -2.21 1.63
N VAL A 204 -10.61 -3.49 1.85
CA VAL A 204 -9.37 -4.19 1.50
C VAL A 204 -9.31 -4.42 0.00
N ILE A 205 -8.36 -3.76 -0.68
CA ILE A 205 -8.18 -3.82 -2.14
C ILE A 205 -7.05 -4.76 -2.58
N ALA A 206 -6.05 -4.96 -1.74
CA ALA A 206 -4.98 -5.93 -1.97
C ALA A 206 -4.70 -6.72 -0.67
N HIS A 207 -4.63 -8.04 -0.76
CA HIS A 207 -4.38 -8.94 0.37
C HIS A 207 -3.96 -10.31 -0.16
N PRO A 208 -3.05 -11.06 0.50
CA PRO A 208 -2.67 -12.42 0.09
C PRO A 208 -3.86 -13.37 -0.03
N ASP A 209 -4.80 -13.28 0.93
CA ASP A 209 -6.05 -14.05 0.88
C ASP A 209 -7.06 -13.38 -0.05
N ALA A 210 -7.34 -14.05 -1.18
CA ALA A 210 -8.28 -13.56 -2.18
C ALA A 210 -9.73 -13.44 -1.65
N SER A 211 -10.12 -14.20 -0.61
CA SER A 211 -11.45 -14.14 -0.03
C SER A 211 -11.72 -12.84 0.76
N ILE A 212 -10.67 -12.13 1.15
CA ILE A 212 -10.73 -10.87 1.89
C ILE A 212 -10.84 -9.68 0.93
N ARG A 213 -10.20 -9.79 -0.26
CA ARG A 213 -10.16 -8.70 -1.25
C ARG A 213 -11.56 -8.34 -1.73
N PHE A 214 -11.91 -7.04 -1.69
CA PHE A 214 -13.22 -6.46 -2.05
C PHE A 214 -14.42 -7.01 -1.26
N GLN A 215 -14.16 -7.79 -0.20
CA GLN A 215 -15.19 -8.33 0.68
C GLN A 215 -15.09 -7.73 2.08
N ALA A 216 -13.87 -7.60 2.60
CA ALA A 216 -13.64 -7.09 3.94
C ALA A 216 -13.50 -5.57 3.92
N ASN A 217 -14.26 -4.92 4.80
CA ASN A 217 -14.08 -3.51 5.13
C ASN A 217 -13.77 -3.40 6.62
N PHE A 218 -12.56 -2.93 6.93
CA PHE A 218 -12.06 -2.88 8.31
C PHE A 218 -12.62 -1.69 9.13
N LEU A 219 -13.42 -0.82 8.50
CA LEU A 219 -14.24 0.18 9.21
C LEU A 219 -15.66 -0.30 9.51
N ASN A 220 -16.09 -1.44 8.96
CA ASN A 220 -17.42 -2.00 9.22
C ASN A 220 -17.45 -2.72 10.59
N THR A 221 -17.71 -1.97 11.66
CA THR A 221 -17.75 -2.49 13.04
C THR A 221 -18.93 -3.43 13.32
N GLU A 222 -19.84 -3.65 12.37
CA GLU A 222 -20.91 -4.65 12.47
C GLU A 222 -20.43 -6.04 12.04
N ALA A 223 -19.28 -6.15 11.40
CA ALA A 223 -18.70 -7.42 10.98
C ALA A 223 -17.94 -8.08 12.15
N ASP A 224 -18.21 -9.36 12.37
CA ASP A 224 -17.64 -10.12 13.51
C ASP A 224 -16.11 -10.19 13.51
N TYR A 225 -15.46 -10.02 12.34
CA TYR A 225 -14.00 -10.03 12.21
C TYR A 225 -13.35 -8.66 12.50
N VAL A 226 -14.13 -7.59 12.66
CA VAL A 226 -13.60 -6.24 12.93
C VAL A 226 -13.58 -5.97 14.43
N THR A 227 -12.39 -6.03 15.02
CA THR A 227 -12.20 -5.64 16.42
C THR A 227 -12.12 -4.11 16.58
N PRO A 228 -12.40 -3.56 17.77
CA PRO A 228 -12.26 -2.13 18.02
C PRO A 228 -10.86 -1.59 17.70
N GLU A 229 -9.81 -2.38 17.97
CA GLU A 229 -8.42 -2.04 17.71
C GLU A 229 -8.14 -1.98 16.20
N LEU A 230 -8.64 -2.96 15.44
CA LEU A 230 -8.52 -2.99 13.98
C LEU A 230 -9.24 -1.79 13.35
N ALA A 231 -10.47 -1.49 13.79
CA ALA A 231 -11.21 -0.33 13.31
C ALA A 231 -10.50 0.99 13.63
N ALA A 232 -9.97 1.15 14.86
CA ALA A 232 -9.25 2.35 15.28
C ALA A 232 -7.96 2.55 14.46
N MET A 233 -7.20 1.47 14.21
CA MET A 233 -6.02 1.51 13.34
C MET A 233 -6.41 1.89 11.91
N THR A 234 -7.45 1.28 11.36
CA THR A 234 -7.95 1.58 10.01
C THR A 234 -8.39 3.04 9.87
N GLN A 235 -9.00 3.63 10.91
CA GLN A 235 -9.32 5.07 10.92
C GLN A 235 -8.07 5.94 10.80
N GLN A 236 -6.98 5.60 11.46
CA GLN A 236 -5.70 6.32 11.31
C GLN A 236 -5.13 6.16 9.89
N MET A 237 -5.20 4.95 9.32
CA MET A 237 -4.76 4.70 7.94
C MET A 237 -5.54 5.56 6.94
N VAL A 238 -6.86 5.57 7.02
CA VAL A 238 -7.74 6.38 6.14
C VAL A 238 -7.56 7.89 6.38
N ALA A 239 -7.20 8.31 7.60
CA ALA A 239 -6.83 9.70 7.87
C ALA A 239 -5.47 10.12 7.27
N GLY A 240 -4.75 9.20 6.59
CA GLY A 240 -3.45 9.47 6.00
C GLY A 240 -2.31 9.51 7.00
N GLU A 241 -2.50 8.94 8.19
CA GLU A 241 -1.45 8.83 9.20
C GLU A 241 -0.47 7.70 8.86
N GLN A 242 0.73 7.81 9.38
CA GLN A 242 1.70 6.71 9.38
C GLN A 242 1.96 6.26 10.81
N GLY A 243 2.17 4.95 11.02
CA GLY A 243 2.37 4.48 12.37
C GLY A 243 2.56 2.98 12.49
N LEU A 244 2.48 2.55 13.74
CA LEU A 244 2.49 1.16 14.16
C LEU A 244 1.37 0.96 15.18
N ALA A 245 0.55 -0.06 14.98
CA ALA A 245 -0.50 -0.43 15.91
C ALA A 245 -0.58 -1.94 16.09
N THR A 246 -1.13 -2.37 17.20
CA THR A 246 -1.48 -3.77 17.44
C THR A 246 -2.98 -3.94 17.36
N TYR A 247 -3.41 -5.05 16.81
CA TYR A 247 -4.81 -5.45 16.78
C TYR A 247 -4.93 -6.96 16.97
N SER A 248 -6.08 -7.41 17.44
CA SER A 248 -6.39 -8.83 17.55
C SER A 248 -7.31 -9.27 16.42
N LEU A 249 -7.01 -10.40 15.81
CA LEU A 249 -7.85 -11.04 14.79
C LEU A 249 -7.88 -12.54 15.09
N GLU A 250 -9.08 -13.11 15.19
CA GLU A 250 -9.29 -14.54 15.49
C GLU A 250 -8.56 -15.05 16.75
N GLY A 251 -8.29 -14.15 17.73
CA GLY A 251 -7.61 -14.47 18.98
C GLY A 251 -6.07 -14.43 18.92
N GLU A 252 -5.51 -14.11 17.77
CA GLU A 252 -4.08 -13.83 17.56
C GLU A 252 -3.81 -12.33 17.60
N GLU A 253 -2.64 -11.95 18.11
CA GLU A 253 -2.20 -10.54 18.19
C GLU A 253 -1.27 -10.22 17.02
N TYR A 254 -1.61 -9.19 16.27
CA TYR A 254 -0.85 -8.71 15.09
C TYR A 254 -0.26 -7.34 15.35
N LEU A 255 0.98 -7.16 14.91
CA LEU A 255 1.64 -5.86 14.85
C LEU A 255 1.63 -5.39 13.40
N CYS A 256 0.97 -4.26 13.13
CA CYS A 256 0.84 -3.68 11.80
C CYS A 256 1.50 -2.31 11.74
N SER A 257 2.42 -2.14 10.80
CA SER A 257 2.94 -0.84 10.40
C SER A 257 2.20 -0.35 9.16
N PHE A 258 1.87 0.92 9.11
CA PHE A 258 1.11 1.51 8.02
C PHE A 258 1.63 2.88 7.62
N ALA A 259 1.45 3.20 6.36
CA ALA A 259 1.80 4.49 5.77
C ALA A 259 0.81 4.83 4.64
N PRO A 260 0.51 6.11 4.41
CA PRO A 260 -0.33 6.54 3.30
C PRO A 260 0.38 6.32 1.97
N MET A 261 -0.41 6.03 0.92
CA MET A 261 0.06 5.86 -0.44
C MET A 261 -0.64 6.88 -1.36
N PRO A 262 -0.06 8.08 -1.53
CA PRO A 262 -0.67 9.17 -2.29
C PRO A 262 -0.52 8.96 -3.80
N LEU A 263 -1.12 7.91 -4.36
CA LEU A 263 -1.05 7.60 -5.80
C LEU A 263 -1.81 8.60 -6.68
N THR A 264 -2.79 9.28 -6.11
CA THR A 264 -3.62 10.28 -6.80
C THR A 264 -3.26 11.65 -6.26
N GLY A 265 -2.34 12.34 -6.89
CA GLY A 265 -1.85 13.67 -6.50
C GLY A 265 -2.86 14.79 -6.75
#